data_4306f393591298fc16c81109f1930644
#
_entry.id   4306f393591298fc16c81109f1930644
#
_cell.length_a   1.000
_cell.length_b   1.000
_cell.length_c   1.000
_cell.angle_alpha   90.00
_cell.angle_beta   90.00
_cell.angle_gamma   90.00
#
_symmetry.space_group_name_H-M   'P 1'
#
loop_
_entity.id
_entity.type
_entity.pdbx_description
1 polymer ?
#
loop_
_entity_poly.entity_id
_entity_poly.type
_entity_poly.pdbx_seq_one_letter_code
_entity_poly.pdbx_strand_id
1 'polypeptide(L)'
;MIKESDWNERYHRPRRRRRRRGCLTRLVTTVLVLGLLVGWLWWQQNGLSSETITVSSAPDGFNGYRIAVVSDLHAKEFGEGNQVLLDYVRDLEPDLVAVVGDILHEPDQMSMIPAVAKGLAAIAPTYYVTGNHEWAAGVVRELEPLLEQCGVTVLSNEYVMLERNGDRIALLGAEDSNGYADQKTVQELADQVRQEQGEVYEILLSHRNNHYEQYAQARVDLTLAGHAHGGLIRLPGTDGLVGPKRELFPQYTAGLYDLSYGQMVVSRGLGNQFPCFRLLNRPDVPLVVLG
;
A
#
# COMPACT_ATOMS: atom_id res chain seq x y z
N MET A 1 41.09 -14.80 -77.51
CA MET A 1 40.18 -15.86 -77.05
C MET A 1 40.30 -15.88 -75.52
N ILE A 2 39.37 -15.26 -74.85
CA ILE A 2 39.28 -15.24 -73.39
C ILE A 2 38.47 -16.46 -73.02
N LYS A 3 39.06 -17.33 -72.17
CA LYS A 3 38.44 -18.62 -71.79
C LYS A 3 37.20 -18.37 -70.95
N GLU A 4 36.13 -19.01 -71.33
CA GLU A 4 34.78 -18.99 -70.71
C GLU A 4 34.77 -19.44 -69.24
N SER A 5 35.88 -19.95 -68.70
CA SER A 5 36.02 -20.40 -67.31
C SER A 5 36.13 -19.29 -66.28
N ASP A 6 36.46 -18.05 -66.70
CA ASP A 6 36.69 -16.93 -65.77
C ASP A 6 35.42 -16.16 -65.42
N TRP A 7 34.27 -16.47 -66.06
CA TRP A 7 32.99 -15.80 -65.75
C TRP A 7 32.22 -16.42 -64.58
N ASN A 8 32.42 -17.72 -64.32
CA ASN A 8 31.64 -18.42 -63.30
C ASN A 8 32.17 -18.25 -61.87
N GLU A 9 33.41 -17.85 -61.63
CA GLU A 9 33.95 -17.66 -60.28
C GLU A 9 33.60 -16.31 -59.63
N ARG A 10 33.23 -15.29 -60.38
CA ARG A 10 32.92 -13.97 -59.84
C ARG A 10 31.53 -13.77 -59.27
N TYR A 11 30.58 -14.68 -59.51
CA TYR A 11 29.15 -14.51 -59.14
C TYR A 11 28.65 -15.47 -58.03
N HIS A 12 29.46 -16.38 -57.52
CA HIS A 12 29.07 -17.23 -56.41
C HIS A 12 29.72 -16.84 -55.10
N ARG A 13 29.45 -15.59 -54.62
CA ARG A 13 29.69 -15.29 -53.19
C ARG A 13 28.47 -15.74 -52.37
N PRO A 14 28.67 -16.55 -51.32
CA PRO A 14 27.57 -17.07 -50.54
C PRO A 14 26.95 -15.98 -49.70
N ARG A 15 25.91 -15.31 -50.23
CA ARG A 15 25.07 -14.34 -49.50
C ARG A 15 24.28 -14.93 -48.32
N ARG A 16 24.28 -16.25 -48.15
CA ARG A 16 23.50 -16.98 -47.15
C ARG A 16 24.01 -16.86 -45.70
N ARG A 17 25.31 -16.70 -45.44
CA ARG A 17 25.85 -16.64 -44.06
C ARG A 17 25.55 -15.30 -43.35
N ARG A 18 25.48 -14.18 -44.03
CA ARG A 18 25.21 -12.88 -43.43
C ARG A 18 23.72 -12.74 -42.99
N ARG A 19 22.78 -13.32 -43.74
CA ARG A 19 21.35 -13.31 -43.40
C ARG A 19 21.04 -14.15 -42.15
N ARG A 20 21.67 -15.30 -41.95
CA ARG A 20 21.46 -16.16 -40.78
C ARG A 20 22.02 -15.54 -39.49
N ARG A 21 23.18 -14.88 -39.53
CA ARG A 21 23.73 -14.16 -38.36
C ARG A 21 22.82 -12.98 -37.96
N GLY A 22 22.28 -12.21 -38.89
CA GLY A 22 21.38 -11.14 -38.58
C GLY A 22 20.02 -11.60 -38.01
N CYS A 23 19.52 -12.77 -38.44
CA CYS A 23 18.29 -13.35 -37.90
C CYS A 23 18.50 -13.87 -36.47
N LEU A 24 19.60 -14.55 -36.19
CA LEU A 24 19.94 -15.03 -34.83
C LEU A 24 20.14 -13.87 -33.87
N THR A 25 20.87 -12.81 -34.28
CA THR A 25 21.06 -11.62 -33.46
C THR A 25 19.73 -10.96 -33.13
N ARG A 26 18.84 -10.79 -34.12
CA ARG A 26 17.49 -10.23 -33.88
C ARG A 26 16.69 -11.10 -32.92
N LEU A 27 16.69 -12.42 -33.09
CA LEU A 27 16.00 -13.34 -32.18
C LEU A 27 16.52 -13.20 -30.75
N VAL A 28 17.85 -13.24 -30.56
CA VAL A 28 18.48 -13.06 -29.23
C VAL A 28 18.11 -11.71 -28.63
N THR A 29 18.22 -10.62 -29.40
CA THR A 29 17.85 -9.29 -28.92
C THR A 29 16.35 -9.24 -28.52
N THR A 30 15.46 -9.82 -29.33
CA THR A 30 14.02 -9.87 -29.00
C THR A 30 13.78 -10.66 -27.71
N VAL A 31 14.40 -11.82 -27.54
CA VAL A 31 14.28 -12.62 -26.32
C VAL A 31 14.80 -11.86 -25.09
N LEU A 32 15.93 -11.17 -25.21
CA LEU A 32 16.48 -10.34 -24.13
C LEU A 32 15.54 -9.18 -23.77
N VAL A 33 15.01 -8.47 -24.77
CA VAL A 33 14.06 -7.36 -24.54
C VAL A 33 12.78 -7.86 -23.87
N LEU A 34 12.24 -8.99 -24.35
CA LEU A 34 11.05 -9.60 -23.72
C LEU A 34 11.36 -10.06 -22.29
N GLY A 35 12.52 -10.66 -22.04
CA GLY A 35 12.95 -11.06 -20.70
C GLY A 35 13.06 -9.86 -19.75
N LEU A 36 13.65 -8.75 -20.21
CA LEU A 36 13.73 -7.51 -19.44
C LEU A 36 12.35 -6.92 -19.16
N LEU A 37 11.46 -6.93 -20.16
CA LEU A 37 10.08 -6.47 -19.99
C LEU A 37 9.31 -7.30 -18.96
N VAL A 38 9.40 -8.62 -19.05
CA VAL A 38 8.76 -9.54 -18.08
C VAL A 38 9.34 -9.32 -16.68
N GLY A 39 10.66 -9.20 -16.54
CA GLY A 39 11.32 -8.90 -15.28
C GLY A 39 10.88 -7.55 -14.69
N TRP A 40 10.76 -6.53 -15.53
CA TRP A 40 10.26 -5.22 -15.12
C TRP A 40 8.78 -5.27 -14.69
N LEU A 41 7.92 -5.96 -15.43
CA LEU A 41 6.51 -6.15 -15.07
C LEU A 41 6.36 -6.93 -13.75
N TRP A 42 7.17 -7.97 -13.56
CA TRP A 42 7.20 -8.71 -12.29
C TRP A 42 7.62 -7.80 -11.13
N TRP A 43 8.64 -6.96 -11.32
CA TRP A 43 9.09 -6.00 -10.32
C TRP A 43 8.01 -4.96 -10.00
N GLN A 44 7.21 -4.52 -10.98
CA GLN A 44 6.07 -3.63 -10.74
C GLN A 44 5.02 -4.27 -9.81
N GLN A 45 4.87 -5.60 -9.84
CA GLN A 45 3.92 -6.29 -8.97
C GLN A 45 4.49 -6.59 -7.57
N ASN A 46 5.80 -6.80 -7.44
CA ASN A 46 6.40 -7.39 -6.25
C ASN A 46 7.47 -6.52 -5.58
N GLY A 47 7.98 -5.51 -6.26
CA GLY A 47 8.99 -4.61 -5.71
C GLY A 47 8.38 -3.63 -4.72
N LEU A 48 8.69 -3.76 -3.43
CA LEU A 48 8.27 -2.82 -2.40
C LEU A 48 8.83 -1.42 -2.67
N SER A 49 8.08 -0.42 -2.28
CA SER A 49 8.49 0.99 -2.30
C SER A 49 8.01 1.68 -1.04
N SER A 50 8.64 2.79 -0.70
CA SER A 50 8.20 3.69 0.36
C SER A 50 8.38 5.12 -0.13
N GLU A 51 7.50 5.97 0.31
CA GLU A 51 7.60 7.42 0.20
C GLU A 51 7.60 7.98 1.61
N THR A 52 8.56 8.86 1.93
CA THR A 52 8.55 9.58 3.20
C THR A 52 7.69 10.82 3.03
N ILE A 53 6.62 10.88 3.81
CA ILE A 53 5.63 11.96 3.78
C ILE A 53 5.72 12.72 5.10
N THR A 54 6.13 13.99 5.06
CA THR A 54 6.14 14.84 6.24
C THR A 54 4.79 15.53 6.39
N VAL A 55 4.18 15.38 7.55
CA VAL A 55 2.92 16.03 7.93
C VAL A 55 3.24 17.09 8.96
N SER A 56 2.86 18.33 8.68
CA SER A 56 3.04 19.47 9.59
C SER A 56 1.89 19.61 10.57
N SER A 57 2.12 20.34 11.65
CA SER A 57 1.14 20.69 12.67
C SER A 57 0.91 19.67 13.79
N ALA A 58 1.74 18.64 13.87
CA ALA A 58 1.75 17.77 15.04
C ALA A 58 2.37 18.49 16.26
N PRO A 59 2.05 18.07 17.50
CA PRO A 59 2.69 18.61 18.70
C PRO A 59 4.21 18.42 18.70
N ASP A 60 4.96 19.38 19.22
CA ASP A 60 6.44 19.39 19.22
C ASP A 60 7.07 18.12 19.78
N GLY A 61 6.45 17.52 20.83
CA GLY A 61 6.92 16.27 21.41
C GLY A 61 6.91 15.08 20.46
N PHE A 62 6.13 15.15 19.39
CA PHE A 62 6.05 14.15 18.33
C PHE A 62 6.86 14.50 17.10
N ASN A 63 7.59 15.59 17.09
CA ASN A 63 8.44 15.94 15.96
C ASN A 63 9.43 14.79 15.64
N GLY A 64 9.43 14.36 14.37
CA GLY A 64 10.18 13.22 13.88
C GLY A 64 9.55 11.85 14.20
N TYR A 65 8.33 11.76 14.76
CA TYR A 65 7.65 10.49 14.99
C TYR A 65 7.29 9.81 13.67
N ARG A 66 7.63 8.54 13.54
CA ARG A 66 7.61 7.79 12.29
C ARG A 66 6.50 6.74 12.30
N ILE A 67 5.57 6.84 11.39
CA ILE A 67 4.44 5.90 11.26
C ILE A 67 4.56 5.17 9.93
N ALA A 68 4.79 3.85 9.96
CA ALA A 68 4.71 3.02 8.75
C ALA A 68 3.26 2.61 8.49
N VAL A 69 2.74 2.91 7.29
CA VAL A 69 1.36 2.58 6.92
C VAL A 69 1.34 1.32 6.07
N VAL A 70 0.75 0.25 6.61
CA VAL A 70 0.51 -1.03 5.94
C VAL A 70 -0.96 -1.13 5.58
N SER A 71 -1.28 -1.41 4.32
CA SER A 71 -2.66 -1.46 3.83
C SER A 71 -2.81 -2.44 2.68
N ASP A 72 -4.02 -2.95 2.50
CA ASP A 72 -4.42 -3.70 1.30
C ASP A 72 -3.43 -4.84 0.97
N LEU A 73 -3.07 -5.64 1.97
CA LEU A 73 -2.15 -6.78 1.77
C LEU A 73 -2.80 -7.86 0.91
N HIS A 74 -4.12 -8.07 1.07
CA HIS A 74 -4.92 -9.07 0.34
C HIS A 74 -4.25 -10.45 0.29
N ALA A 75 -3.75 -10.90 1.42
CA ALA A 75 -3.04 -12.15 1.57
C ALA A 75 -1.84 -12.34 0.62
N LYS A 76 -1.32 -11.27 0.05
CA LYS A 76 -0.12 -11.33 -0.77
C LYS A 76 1.09 -11.63 0.11
N GLU A 77 1.90 -12.58 -0.32
CA GLU A 77 3.10 -12.98 0.40
C GLU A 77 4.34 -12.35 -0.25
N PHE A 78 5.14 -11.65 0.57
CA PHE A 78 6.43 -11.07 0.21
C PHE A 78 7.56 -11.89 0.85
N GLY A 79 7.96 -12.97 0.18
CA GLY A 79 8.86 -13.96 0.72
C GLY A 79 8.16 -14.88 1.73
N GLU A 80 8.81 -15.97 2.13
CA GLU A 80 8.26 -16.93 3.07
C GLU A 80 7.89 -16.26 4.40
N GLY A 81 6.64 -16.42 4.83
CA GLY A 81 6.12 -15.79 6.06
C GLY A 81 6.14 -14.25 6.04
N ASN A 82 6.11 -13.63 4.87
CA ASN A 82 6.23 -12.18 4.68
C ASN A 82 7.56 -11.56 5.12
N GLN A 83 8.64 -12.34 5.23
CA GLN A 83 9.91 -11.86 5.77
C GLN A 83 10.46 -10.64 5.00
N VAL A 84 10.28 -10.59 3.66
CA VAL A 84 10.73 -9.45 2.84
C VAL A 84 9.97 -8.17 3.20
N LEU A 85 8.65 -8.26 3.45
CA LEU A 85 7.86 -7.12 3.92
C LEU A 85 8.30 -6.69 5.33
N LEU A 86 8.47 -7.65 6.23
CA LEU A 86 8.86 -7.36 7.62
C LEU A 86 10.24 -6.71 7.71
N ASP A 87 11.21 -7.19 6.95
CA ASP A 87 12.54 -6.56 6.89
C ASP A 87 12.44 -5.16 6.30
N TYR A 88 11.64 -4.97 5.24
CA TYR A 88 11.41 -3.66 4.65
C TYR A 88 10.79 -2.67 5.63
N VAL A 89 9.76 -3.07 6.40
CA VAL A 89 9.14 -2.22 7.43
C VAL A 89 10.14 -1.92 8.55
N ARG A 90 10.95 -2.88 8.98
CA ARG A 90 11.99 -2.68 10.00
C ARG A 90 13.03 -1.66 9.56
N ASP A 91 13.47 -1.71 8.30
CA ASP A 91 14.44 -0.78 7.74
C ASP A 91 13.92 0.67 7.64
N LEU A 92 12.58 0.85 7.68
CA LEU A 92 11.97 2.17 7.80
C LEU A 92 12.05 2.75 9.23
N GLU A 93 12.48 1.98 10.23
CA GLU A 93 12.62 2.39 11.63
C GLU A 93 11.36 3.12 12.16
N PRO A 94 10.16 2.54 12.10
CA PRO A 94 8.95 3.19 12.56
C PRO A 94 8.86 3.21 14.09
N ASP A 95 8.32 4.29 14.64
CA ASP A 95 7.89 4.36 16.04
C ASP A 95 6.52 3.67 16.25
N LEU A 96 5.72 3.57 15.16
CA LEU A 96 4.40 2.95 15.13
C LEU A 96 4.11 2.33 13.76
N VAL A 97 3.43 1.18 13.73
CA VAL A 97 2.88 0.59 12.51
C VAL A 97 1.35 0.73 12.52
N ALA A 98 0.82 1.41 11.51
CA ALA A 98 -0.62 1.53 11.27
C ALA A 98 -1.05 0.56 10.17
N VAL A 99 -1.88 -0.43 10.53
CA VAL A 99 -2.45 -1.39 9.58
C VAL A 99 -3.90 -0.98 9.27
N VAL A 100 -4.11 -0.42 8.09
CA VAL A 100 -5.38 0.22 7.73
C VAL A 100 -6.23 -0.66 6.81
N GLY A 101 -6.47 -1.91 7.24
CA GLY A 101 -7.45 -2.82 6.64
C GLY A 101 -7.01 -3.57 5.38
N ASP A 102 -7.90 -4.43 4.92
CA ASP A 102 -7.77 -5.29 3.75
C ASP A 102 -6.49 -6.15 3.76
N ILE A 103 -6.20 -6.77 4.93
CA ILE A 103 -5.03 -7.65 5.09
C ILE A 103 -5.27 -9.03 4.48
N LEU A 104 -6.54 -9.46 4.37
CA LEU A 104 -6.95 -10.70 3.70
C LEU A 104 -8.14 -10.45 2.77
N HIS A 105 -8.49 -11.46 2.00
CA HIS A 105 -9.54 -11.40 0.99
C HIS A 105 -10.55 -12.55 1.11
N GLU A 106 -10.08 -13.72 1.56
CA GLU A 106 -10.88 -14.95 1.71
C GLU A 106 -10.61 -15.59 3.07
N PRO A 107 -11.60 -16.32 3.64
CA PRO A 107 -11.45 -16.92 4.98
C PRO A 107 -10.30 -17.92 5.12
N ASP A 108 -9.96 -18.65 4.06
CA ASP A 108 -8.88 -19.65 4.06
C ASP A 108 -7.48 -19.02 4.22
N GLN A 109 -7.38 -17.71 4.01
CA GLN A 109 -6.15 -16.93 4.16
C GLN A 109 -5.82 -16.57 5.61
N MET A 110 -6.70 -16.83 6.56
CA MET A 110 -6.49 -16.57 7.99
C MET A 110 -5.20 -17.19 8.54
N SER A 111 -4.76 -18.32 7.97
CA SER A 111 -3.55 -19.02 8.41
C SER A 111 -2.25 -18.23 8.23
N MET A 112 -2.21 -17.24 7.34
CA MET A 112 -1.03 -16.39 7.13
C MET A 112 -0.93 -15.22 8.11
N ILE A 113 -2.04 -14.83 8.72
CA ILE A 113 -2.13 -13.64 9.58
C ILE A 113 -1.16 -13.68 10.77
N PRO A 114 -1.01 -14.79 11.53
CA PRO A 114 -0.11 -14.80 12.69
C PRO A 114 1.34 -14.48 12.35
N ALA A 115 1.84 -14.85 11.18
CA ALA A 115 3.22 -14.59 10.80
C ALA A 115 3.47 -13.08 10.60
N VAL A 116 2.61 -12.43 9.79
CA VAL A 116 2.75 -11.00 9.50
C VAL A 116 2.41 -10.15 10.73
N ALA A 117 1.36 -10.48 11.47
CA ALA A 117 0.92 -9.71 12.64
C ALA A 117 1.99 -9.72 13.76
N LYS A 118 2.51 -10.91 14.15
CA LYS A 118 3.61 -11.02 15.12
C LYS A 118 4.88 -10.33 14.64
N GLY A 119 5.17 -10.43 13.34
CA GLY A 119 6.34 -9.78 12.75
C GLY A 119 6.26 -8.26 12.83
N LEU A 120 5.11 -7.66 12.52
CA LEU A 120 4.89 -6.21 12.64
C LEU A 120 4.92 -5.76 14.10
N ALA A 121 4.21 -6.47 15.00
CA ALA A 121 4.20 -6.17 16.44
C ALA A 121 5.60 -6.29 17.11
N ALA A 122 6.49 -7.12 16.56
CA ALA A 122 7.88 -7.21 17.00
C ALA A 122 8.76 -6.05 16.49
N ILE A 123 8.32 -5.26 15.51
CA ILE A 123 9.05 -4.10 14.99
C ILE A 123 8.71 -2.85 15.81
N ALA A 124 7.42 -2.54 15.96
CA ALA A 124 6.93 -1.39 16.72
C ALA A 124 5.48 -1.64 17.21
N PRO A 125 4.96 -0.83 18.16
CA PRO A 125 3.54 -0.85 18.50
C PRO A 125 2.69 -0.80 17.23
N THR A 126 1.82 -1.80 17.05
CA THR A 126 1.04 -2.00 15.84
C THR A 126 -0.44 -1.86 16.15
N TYR A 127 -1.12 -1.01 15.37
CA TYR A 127 -2.54 -0.75 15.47
C TYR A 127 -3.25 -1.14 14.19
N TYR A 128 -4.44 -1.70 14.31
CA TYR A 128 -5.21 -2.22 13.20
C TYR A 128 -6.65 -1.69 13.21
N VAL A 129 -7.16 -1.41 12.02
CA VAL A 129 -8.58 -1.19 11.74
C VAL A 129 -9.02 -2.10 10.59
N THR A 130 -10.29 -2.47 10.56
CA THR A 130 -10.86 -3.31 9.50
C THR A 130 -10.93 -2.59 8.16
N GLY A 131 -10.81 -3.36 7.06
CA GLY A 131 -11.17 -2.94 5.72
C GLY A 131 -12.46 -3.60 5.24
N ASN A 132 -12.86 -3.30 4.01
CA ASN A 132 -14.10 -3.83 3.48
C ASN A 132 -14.04 -5.33 3.14
N HIS A 133 -12.84 -5.87 2.93
CA HIS A 133 -12.67 -7.28 2.60
C HIS A 133 -12.85 -8.18 3.82
N GLU A 134 -12.38 -7.82 4.99
CA GLU A 134 -12.60 -8.57 6.23
C GLU A 134 -14.10 -8.71 6.54
N TRP A 135 -14.87 -7.62 6.35
CA TRP A 135 -16.32 -7.64 6.51
C TRP A 135 -17.01 -8.47 5.43
N ALA A 136 -16.61 -8.34 4.16
CA ALA A 136 -17.16 -9.12 3.06
C ALA A 136 -16.87 -10.62 3.19
N ALA A 137 -15.69 -10.99 3.70
CA ALA A 137 -15.31 -12.36 3.99
C ALA A 137 -15.99 -12.92 5.26
N GLY A 138 -16.58 -12.05 6.11
CA GLY A 138 -17.26 -12.45 7.34
C GLY A 138 -16.33 -12.94 8.45
N VAL A 139 -15.04 -12.56 8.41
CA VAL A 139 -14.00 -13.10 9.30
C VAL A 139 -13.67 -12.21 10.49
N VAL A 140 -14.22 -11.00 10.57
CA VAL A 140 -13.83 -9.98 11.57
C VAL A 140 -13.86 -10.52 12.99
N ARG A 141 -14.91 -11.26 13.37
CA ARG A 141 -15.05 -11.85 14.72
C ARG A 141 -13.94 -12.83 15.10
N GLU A 142 -13.32 -13.48 14.13
CA GLU A 142 -12.24 -14.45 14.35
C GLU A 142 -10.88 -13.75 14.18
N LEU A 143 -10.81 -12.78 13.30
CA LEU A 143 -9.59 -12.06 12.96
C LEU A 143 -9.11 -11.14 14.10
N GLU A 144 -10.01 -10.35 14.68
CA GLU A 144 -9.65 -9.40 15.76
C GLU A 144 -8.98 -10.07 16.94
N PRO A 145 -9.58 -11.12 17.58
CA PRO A 145 -8.90 -11.82 18.65
C PRO A 145 -7.59 -12.49 18.25
N LEU A 146 -7.46 -12.91 16.99
CA LEU A 146 -6.22 -13.48 16.48
C LEU A 146 -5.11 -12.42 16.37
N LEU A 147 -5.44 -11.22 15.92
CA LEU A 147 -4.52 -10.09 15.85
C LEU A 147 -4.05 -9.67 17.25
N GLU A 148 -4.97 -9.58 18.21
CA GLU A 148 -4.65 -9.28 19.61
C GLU A 148 -3.71 -10.33 20.23
N GLN A 149 -3.95 -11.62 20.00
CA GLN A 149 -3.05 -12.70 20.42
C GLN A 149 -1.66 -12.61 19.77
N CYS A 150 -1.55 -11.93 18.62
CA CYS A 150 -0.28 -11.66 17.97
C CYS A 150 0.41 -10.37 18.45
N GLY A 151 -0.20 -9.63 19.39
CA GLY A 151 0.35 -8.39 19.93
C GLY A 151 -0.01 -7.13 19.15
N VAL A 152 -1.01 -7.20 18.26
CA VAL A 152 -1.56 -6.05 17.54
C VAL A 152 -2.72 -5.48 18.36
N THR A 153 -2.79 -4.16 18.50
CA THR A 153 -3.95 -3.48 19.11
C THR A 153 -5.01 -3.24 18.02
N VAL A 154 -6.17 -3.83 18.20
CA VAL A 154 -7.33 -3.60 17.32
C VAL A 154 -8.10 -2.38 17.82
N LEU A 155 -8.43 -1.46 16.92
CA LEU A 155 -9.20 -0.24 17.23
C LEU A 155 -10.58 -0.32 16.54
N SER A 156 -11.53 -0.99 17.20
CA SER A 156 -12.90 -1.18 16.70
C SER A 156 -13.80 -0.02 17.15
N ASN A 157 -13.75 1.11 16.45
CA ASN A 157 -14.42 2.38 16.81
C ASN A 157 -14.01 2.88 18.21
N GLU A 158 -12.74 2.78 18.48
CA GLU A 158 -12.09 3.14 19.73
C GLU A 158 -10.90 4.06 19.49
N TYR A 159 -10.35 4.62 20.57
CA TYR A 159 -9.13 5.41 20.51
C TYR A 159 -8.17 5.04 21.62
N VAL A 160 -6.90 5.33 21.42
CA VAL A 160 -5.85 5.25 22.42
C VAL A 160 -5.10 6.58 22.48
N MET A 161 -4.58 6.93 23.68
CA MET A 161 -3.70 8.07 23.84
C MET A 161 -2.26 7.65 23.66
N LEU A 162 -1.55 8.32 22.78
CA LEU A 162 -0.10 8.23 22.62
C LEU A 162 0.55 9.37 23.38
N GLU A 163 1.59 9.07 24.14
CA GLU A 163 2.34 10.06 24.92
C GLU A 163 3.82 10.05 24.52
N ARG A 164 4.37 11.23 24.23
CA ARG A 164 5.78 11.38 23.91
C ARG A 164 6.27 12.77 24.30
N ASN A 165 7.40 12.83 25.04
CA ASN A 165 8.07 14.08 25.42
C ASN A 165 7.16 15.11 26.11
N GLY A 166 6.11 14.66 26.81
CA GLY A 166 5.15 15.51 27.51
C GLY A 166 3.92 15.92 26.70
N ASP A 167 3.89 15.66 25.40
CA ASP A 167 2.75 15.87 24.54
C ASP A 167 1.91 14.60 24.36
N ARG A 168 0.65 14.79 23.96
CA ARG A 168 -0.32 13.71 23.75
C ARG A 168 -0.99 13.84 22.37
N ILE A 169 -1.22 12.69 21.75
CA ILE A 169 -1.99 12.53 20.51
C ILE A 169 -3.06 11.47 20.75
N ALA A 170 -4.26 11.67 20.25
CA ALA A 170 -5.27 10.63 20.16
C ALA A 170 -5.12 9.86 18.84
N LEU A 171 -4.93 8.54 18.91
CA LEU A 171 -4.97 7.64 17.77
C LEU A 171 -6.34 6.97 17.74
N LEU A 172 -7.16 7.34 16.78
CA LEU A 172 -8.51 6.86 16.57
C LEU A 172 -8.52 5.75 15.54
N GLY A 173 -9.33 4.72 15.73
CA GLY A 173 -9.58 3.70 14.73
C GLY A 173 -11.06 3.61 14.40
N ALA A 174 -11.40 3.86 13.14
CA ALA A 174 -12.75 3.67 12.64
C ALA A 174 -12.83 2.40 11.78
N GLU A 175 -13.77 1.53 12.13
CA GLU A 175 -14.07 0.36 11.33
C GLU A 175 -14.64 0.72 9.95
N ASP A 176 -14.52 -0.22 9.02
CA ASP A 176 -15.08 -0.04 7.68
C ASP A 176 -16.62 0.09 7.71
N SER A 177 -17.15 0.90 6.81
CA SER A 177 -18.59 1.15 6.67
C SER A 177 -19.42 -0.07 6.26
N ASN A 178 -18.76 -1.20 5.90
CA ASN A 178 -19.43 -2.49 5.72
C ASN A 178 -19.72 -3.20 7.06
N GLY A 179 -19.26 -2.64 8.18
CA GLY A 179 -19.49 -3.16 9.52
C GLY A 179 -20.94 -3.05 9.99
N TYR A 180 -21.12 -3.15 11.30
CA TYR A 180 -22.46 -3.09 11.87
C TYR A 180 -23.10 -1.71 11.70
N ALA A 181 -24.43 -1.70 11.48
CA ALA A 181 -25.18 -0.46 11.25
C ALA A 181 -25.21 0.51 12.46
N ASP A 182 -24.92 0.00 13.65
CA ASP A 182 -24.89 0.75 14.92
C ASP A 182 -23.47 1.10 15.38
N GLN A 183 -22.47 0.91 14.52
CA GLN A 183 -21.10 1.36 14.82
C GLN A 183 -21.00 2.89 14.89
N LYS A 184 -20.08 3.39 15.71
CA LYS A 184 -19.84 4.83 15.81
C LYS A 184 -19.38 5.40 14.47
N THR A 185 -19.88 6.56 14.15
CA THR A 185 -19.34 7.38 13.06
C THR A 185 -18.00 7.99 13.47
N VAL A 186 -17.19 8.41 12.50
CA VAL A 186 -15.94 9.15 12.78
C VAL A 186 -16.21 10.41 13.59
N GLN A 187 -17.35 11.12 13.32
CA GLN A 187 -17.75 12.29 14.08
C GLN A 187 -18.00 11.97 15.56
N GLU A 188 -18.77 10.91 15.85
CA GLU A 188 -19.06 10.50 17.23
C GLU A 188 -17.80 10.07 17.97
N LEU A 189 -16.85 9.41 17.28
CA LEU A 189 -15.59 9.00 17.87
C LEU A 189 -14.69 10.21 18.17
N ALA A 190 -14.58 11.16 17.26
CA ALA A 190 -13.83 12.40 17.46
C ALA A 190 -14.45 13.26 18.56
N ASP A 191 -15.78 13.38 18.61
CA ASP A 191 -16.47 14.11 19.67
C ASP A 191 -16.27 13.46 21.05
N GLN A 192 -16.23 12.13 21.10
CA GLN A 192 -15.88 11.40 22.34
C GLN A 192 -14.47 11.75 22.81
N VAL A 193 -13.48 11.74 21.91
CA VAL A 193 -12.10 12.13 22.25
C VAL A 193 -12.06 13.53 22.85
N ARG A 194 -12.69 14.51 22.20
CA ARG A 194 -12.71 15.91 22.65
C ARG A 194 -13.42 16.08 23.99
N GLN A 195 -14.49 15.32 24.19
CA GLN A 195 -15.22 15.34 25.47
C GLN A 195 -14.39 14.76 26.62
N GLU A 196 -13.64 13.69 26.38
CA GLU A 196 -12.91 12.95 27.42
C GLU A 196 -11.49 13.50 27.65
N GLN A 197 -10.82 13.97 26.59
CA GLN A 197 -9.40 14.36 26.61
C GLN A 197 -9.16 15.85 26.38
N GLY A 198 -10.19 16.61 25.94
CA GLY A 198 -10.06 18.00 25.49
C GLY A 198 -9.55 18.06 24.04
N GLU A 199 -9.15 19.26 23.61
CA GLU A 199 -8.55 19.46 22.29
C GLU A 199 -7.14 18.87 22.27
N VAL A 200 -6.96 17.81 21.49
CA VAL A 200 -5.69 17.11 21.26
C VAL A 200 -5.53 16.87 19.76
N TYR A 201 -4.31 16.68 19.29
CA TYR A 201 -4.07 16.29 17.90
C TYR A 201 -4.63 14.87 17.66
N GLU A 202 -5.44 14.73 16.62
CA GLU A 202 -6.15 13.50 16.31
C GLU A 202 -5.60 12.84 15.04
N ILE A 203 -5.13 11.59 15.15
CA ILE A 203 -4.76 10.74 14.00
C ILE A 203 -5.82 9.67 13.86
N LEU A 204 -6.50 9.62 12.70
CA LEU A 204 -7.50 8.63 12.38
C LEU A 204 -6.90 7.52 11.49
N LEU A 205 -7.04 6.28 11.92
CA LEU A 205 -6.89 5.11 11.08
C LEU A 205 -8.26 4.76 10.49
N SER A 206 -8.39 4.76 9.18
CA SER A 206 -9.62 4.36 8.49
C SER A 206 -9.29 3.82 7.11
N HIS A 207 -9.90 2.70 6.73
CA HIS A 207 -9.54 2.03 5.48
C HIS A 207 -9.86 2.88 4.24
N ARG A 208 -11.04 3.52 4.20
CA ARG A 208 -11.58 4.12 2.97
C ARG A 208 -11.10 5.54 2.71
N ASN A 209 -10.31 5.74 1.66
CA ASN A 209 -9.90 7.06 1.18
C ASN A 209 -11.09 7.93 0.70
N ASN A 210 -12.14 7.32 0.19
CA ASN A 210 -13.29 8.01 -0.41
C ASN A 210 -14.30 8.56 0.63
N HIS A 211 -14.04 8.40 1.92
CA HIS A 211 -14.82 9.03 3.00
C HIS A 211 -14.20 10.36 3.48
N TYR A 212 -13.29 10.95 2.71
CA TYR A 212 -12.53 12.16 3.05
C TYR A 212 -13.39 13.34 3.52
N GLU A 213 -14.63 13.49 2.98
CA GLU A 213 -15.54 14.55 3.44
C GLU A 213 -15.98 14.34 4.89
N GLN A 214 -16.23 13.09 5.31
CA GLN A 214 -16.58 12.75 6.68
C GLN A 214 -15.43 13.02 7.64
N TYR A 215 -14.19 12.74 7.23
CA TYR A 215 -12.99 13.01 8.01
C TYR A 215 -12.77 14.51 8.23
N ALA A 216 -12.94 15.29 7.16
CA ALA A 216 -12.86 16.75 7.25
C ALA A 216 -14.01 17.36 8.09
N GLN A 217 -15.24 16.82 8.00
CA GLN A 217 -16.37 17.25 8.84
C GLN A 217 -16.15 16.93 10.31
N ALA A 218 -15.61 15.74 10.61
CA ALA A 218 -15.25 15.34 11.97
C ALA A 218 -14.05 16.13 12.52
N ARG A 219 -13.35 16.90 11.69
CA ARG A 219 -12.23 17.77 12.05
C ARG A 219 -11.06 17.01 12.67
N VAL A 220 -10.76 15.80 12.17
CA VAL A 220 -9.54 15.09 12.54
C VAL A 220 -8.34 15.70 11.82
N ASP A 221 -7.19 15.78 12.50
CA ASP A 221 -6.02 16.50 11.97
C ASP A 221 -5.29 15.70 10.88
N LEU A 222 -5.17 14.39 11.05
CA LEU A 222 -4.52 13.50 10.10
C LEU A 222 -5.32 12.21 9.94
N THR A 223 -5.59 11.80 8.70
CA THR A 223 -6.15 10.48 8.40
C THR A 223 -5.14 9.63 7.66
N LEU A 224 -4.99 8.37 8.06
CA LEU A 224 -4.21 7.35 7.35
C LEU A 224 -5.17 6.35 6.71
N ALA A 225 -5.12 6.21 5.38
CA ALA A 225 -6.07 5.41 4.62
C ALA A 225 -5.41 4.53 3.55
N GLY A 226 -6.17 3.56 3.04
CA GLY A 226 -5.83 2.66 1.95
C GLY A 226 -6.90 2.65 0.86
N HIS A 227 -7.36 1.44 0.48
CA HIS A 227 -8.52 1.15 -0.39
C HIS A 227 -8.35 1.52 -1.87
N ALA A 228 -7.65 2.60 -2.19
CA ALA A 228 -7.53 3.12 -3.55
C ALA A 228 -6.55 2.34 -4.45
N HIS A 229 -5.72 1.47 -3.86
CA HIS A 229 -4.66 0.71 -4.56
C HIS A 229 -3.76 1.56 -5.47
N GLY A 230 -3.58 2.85 -5.14
CA GLY A 230 -2.85 3.80 -5.97
C GLY A 230 -3.51 4.08 -7.34
N GLY A 231 -4.76 3.66 -7.54
CA GLY A 231 -5.46 3.73 -8.83
C GLY A 231 -4.84 2.81 -9.87
N LEU A 232 -4.44 1.59 -9.50
CA LEU A 232 -3.90 0.47 -10.31
C LEU A 232 -2.83 0.83 -11.34
N ILE A 233 -3.15 1.72 -12.29
CA ILE A 233 -2.27 2.25 -13.32
C ILE A 233 -2.04 3.72 -13.04
N ARG A 234 -0.77 4.13 -12.92
CA ARG A 234 -0.40 5.54 -12.69
C ARG A 234 0.46 6.05 -13.85
N LEU A 235 0.26 7.30 -14.20
CA LEU A 235 1.22 8.03 -15.03
C LEU A 235 1.95 9.06 -14.17
N PRO A 236 3.22 9.36 -14.44
CA PRO A 236 3.95 10.39 -13.72
C PRO A 236 3.20 11.73 -13.68
N GLY A 237 3.05 12.31 -12.50
CA GLY A 237 2.35 13.60 -12.31
C GLY A 237 0.84 13.54 -12.36
N THR A 238 0.23 12.35 -12.33
CA THR A 238 -1.22 12.17 -12.22
C THR A 238 -1.58 11.32 -11.01
N ASP A 239 -2.82 11.44 -10.56
CA ASP A 239 -3.47 10.40 -9.75
C ASP A 239 -3.67 9.13 -10.59
N GLY A 240 -4.22 8.06 -10.00
CA GLY A 240 -4.45 6.83 -10.72
C GLY A 240 -5.34 7.02 -11.96
N LEU A 241 -5.13 6.19 -12.99
CA LEU A 241 -5.97 6.21 -14.20
C LEU A 241 -7.21 5.35 -14.05
N VAL A 242 -7.11 4.23 -13.31
CA VAL A 242 -8.18 3.26 -13.15
C VAL A 242 -8.24 2.82 -11.69
N GLY A 243 -9.31 3.13 -11.00
CA GLY A 243 -9.53 2.70 -9.62
C GLY A 243 -9.92 1.24 -9.48
N PRO A 244 -9.96 0.72 -8.23
CA PRO A 244 -10.30 -0.68 -7.95
C PRO A 244 -11.69 -1.09 -8.47
N LYS A 245 -12.64 -0.17 -8.49
CA LYS A 245 -14.01 -0.37 -9.03
C LYS A 245 -14.09 -0.12 -10.54
N ARG A 246 -12.93 -0.02 -11.25
CA ARG A 246 -12.81 0.30 -12.68
C ARG A 246 -13.31 1.70 -13.04
N GLU A 247 -13.46 2.58 -12.07
CA GLU A 247 -13.71 4.00 -12.30
C GLU A 247 -12.48 4.63 -12.97
N LEU A 248 -12.72 5.58 -13.87
CA LEU A 248 -11.65 6.32 -14.53
C LEU A 248 -11.31 7.58 -13.74
N PHE A 249 -10.01 7.86 -13.62
CA PHE A 249 -9.47 9.02 -12.92
C PHE A 249 -9.97 9.15 -11.47
N PRO A 250 -9.78 8.10 -10.63
CA PRO A 250 -10.14 8.16 -9.22
C PRO A 250 -9.35 9.26 -8.52
N GLN A 251 -9.98 9.89 -7.53
CA GLN A 251 -9.35 10.92 -6.71
C GLN A 251 -8.73 10.35 -5.44
N TYR A 252 -7.74 11.03 -4.87
CA TYR A 252 -7.11 10.67 -3.60
C TYR A 252 -6.57 9.25 -3.58
N THR A 253 -5.73 8.91 -4.56
CA THR A 253 -5.30 7.51 -4.75
C THR A 253 -3.99 7.15 -4.07
N ALA A 254 -3.10 8.10 -3.83
CA ALA A 254 -1.82 7.86 -3.14
C ALA A 254 -1.11 9.16 -2.76
N GLY A 255 -0.45 9.17 -1.60
CA GLY A 255 0.31 10.30 -1.10
C GLY A 255 -0.48 11.20 -0.15
N LEU A 256 -0.03 12.43 0.03
CA LEU A 256 -0.60 13.41 0.95
C LEU A 256 -1.60 14.31 0.24
N TYR A 257 -2.72 14.55 0.89
CA TYR A 257 -3.78 15.45 0.42
C TYR A 257 -4.22 16.38 1.56
N ASP A 258 -4.32 17.67 1.25
CA ASP A 258 -4.99 18.63 2.12
C ASP A 258 -6.51 18.53 1.92
N LEU A 259 -7.25 18.34 2.99
CA LEU A 259 -8.71 18.35 3.00
C LEU A 259 -9.24 19.75 3.35
N SER A 260 -10.55 19.93 3.40
CA SER A 260 -11.13 21.18 3.88
C SER A 260 -10.83 21.44 5.37
N TYR A 261 -10.54 20.38 6.13
CA TYR A 261 -9.91 20.39 7.44
C TYR A 261 -9.01 19.16 7.56
N GLY A 262 -7.80 19.34 8.11
CA GLY A 262 -6.82 18.27 8.29
C GLY A 262 -6.20 17.76 6.98
N GLN A 263 -5.45 16.70 7.11
CA GLN A 263 -4.72 16.07 6.01
C GLN A 263 -5.05 14.58 5.93
N MET A 264 -4.91 14.00 4.74
CA MET A 264 -5.08 12.58 4.53
C MET A 264 -3.89 12.00 3.77
N VAL A 265 -3.28 10.95 4.31
CA VAL A 265 -2.30 10.13 3.63
C VAL A 265 -2.97 8.86 3.13
N VAL A 266 -2.83 8.57 1.85
CA VAL A 266 -3.38 7.37 1.22
C VAL A 266 -2.25 6.46 0.76
N SER A 267 -2.23 5.23 1.25
CA SER A 267 -1.32 4.18 0.80
C SER A 267 -1.75 3.63 -0.56
N ARG A 268 -0.77 3.25 -1.39
CA ARG A 268 -1.03 2.48 -2.61
C ARG A 268 -1.32 1.00 -2.34
N GLY A 269 -1.18 0.59 -1.09
CA GLY A 269 -1.39 -0.79 -0.67
C GLY A 269 -0.33 -1.76 -1.20
N LEU A 270 -0.33 -2.97 -0.67
CA LEU A 270 0.68 -4.00 -0.91
C LEU A 270 0.24 -5.06 -1.93
N GLY A 271 -0.98 -5.54 -1.81
CA GLY A 271 -1.57 -6.55 -2.67
C GLY A 271 -2.47 -6.01 -3.76
N ASN A 272 -3.08 -6.92 -4.48
CA ASN A 272 -4.14 -6.65 -5.46
C ASN A 272 -5.09 -7.82 -5.51
N GLN A 273 -6.36 -7.54 -5.81
CA GLN A 273 -7.28 -8.57 -6.26
C GLN A 273 -7.02 -8.94 -7.72
N PHE A 274 -6.97 -10.23 -8.02
CA PHE A 274 -7.01 -10.69 -9.41
C PHE A 274 -8.36 -10.29 -10.06
N PRO A 275 -8.39 -9.77 -11.31
CA PRO A 275 -7.30 -9.64 -12.28
C PRO A 275 -6.60 -8.27 -12.30
N CYS A 276 -6.59 -7.52 -11.21
CA CYS A 276 -5.99 -6.20 -11.16
C CYS A 276 -4.46 -6.26 -11.30
N PHE A 277 -3.93 -5.41 -12.16
CA PHE A 277 -2.51 -5.34 -12.48
C PHE A 277 -1.98 -3.93 -12.19
N ARG A 278 -0.85 -3.86 -11.48
CA ARG A 278 -0.16 -2.59 -11.18
C ARG A 278 0.78 -2.21 -12.31
N LEU A 279 0.68 -0.99 -12.78
CA LEU A 279 1.60 -0.43 -13.76
C LEU A 279 2.05 0.97 -13.32
N LEU A 280 3.36 1.18 -13.17
CA LEU A 280 3.98 2.39 -12.59
C LEU A 280 3.42 2.71 -11.19
N ASN A 281 3.02 1.68 -10.46
CA ASN A 281 2.31 1.73 -9.21
C ASN A 281 2.71 0.54 -8.32
N ARG A 282 3.96 0.51 -7.88
CA ARG A 282 4.49 -0.59 -7.05
C ARG A 282 3.81 -0.67 -5.69
N PRO A 283 3.77 -1.87 -5.06
CA PRO A 283 3.39 -2.02 -3.66
C PRO A 283 4.12 -1.02 -2.77
N ASP A 284 3.41 -0.46 -1.79
CA ASP A 284 3.87 0.70 -1.05
C ASP A 284 3.65 0.57 0.46
N VAL A 285 4.64 1.00 1.22
CA VAL A 285 4.56 1.23 2.66
C VAL A 285 4.94 2.70 2.90
N PRO A 286 4.01 3.65 2.85
CA PRO A 286 4.32 5.04 3.16
C PRO A 286 4.87 5.17 4.57
N LEU A 287 5.91 6.00 4.72
CA LEU A 287 6.45 6.41 6.00
C LEU A 287 6.01 7.84 6.29
N VAL A 288 5.05 7.98 7.19
CA VAL A 288 4.57 9.28 7.65
C VAL A 288 5.47 9.77 8.77
N VAL A 289 5.99 10.98 8.65
CA VAL A 289 6.83 11.63 9.67
C VAL A 289 6.11 12.87 10.16
N LEU A 290 5.80 12.90 11.45
CA LEU A 290 5.18 14.05 12.11
C LEU A 290 6.22 15.16 12.31
N GLY A 291 5.88 16.43 12.01
CA GLY A 291 6.78 17.58 12.12
C GLY A 291 6.05 18.90 12.30
#